data_bb3dd27d55088a3ce95c278e0422c6c7
#
_entry.id   bb3dd27d55088a3ce95c278e0422c6c7
#
_cell.length_a   1.000
_cell.length_b   1.000
_cell.length_c   1.000
_cell.angle_alpha   90.00
_cell.angle_beta   90.00
_cell.angle_gamma   90.00
#
_symmetry.space_group_name_H-M   'P 1'
#
loop_
_entity.id
_entity.type
_entity.pdbx_description
1 polymer ?
#
loop_
_entity_poly.entity_id
_entity_poly.type
_entity_poly.pdbx_seq_one_letter_code
_entity_poly.pdbx_strand_id
1 'polypeptide(L)'
;GDRISIKLDHSVTRPVAGIYFTKPDNHHIDRFKTVWTQGQDEDSRYYFPCFDKPNFKQTTEVIMHLPPKMFGLSNGRLVKKKLSQSGSFFHYKMELPYSTYLLSIVAGEFSEHQEIVKGVNVKWYVQKGREREGRNAFKDTGKIIQFFSNYTGFQYPYKHYTQIAVPEFVFGGMENFTVTTQTDLALFDDRAALDGDSNGLVAHEAAHTWFGNIVTAKNWSHAWLHESFATYFDALYTRESKGENEFRYQLLENAETYFSEDSSYRRPIVTNLYKEPIDLFDALDHFPSFGFW
;
A
#
# COMPACT_ATOMS: atom_id res chain seq x y z
N GLY A 1 -31.48 8.88 13.13
CA GLY A 1 -31.71 8.77 11.69
C GLY A 1 -32.00 7.32 11.35
N ASP A 2 -32.80 7.11 10.32
CA ASP A 2 -33.20 5.78 9.88
C ASP A 2 -32.00 5.01 9.31
N ARG A 3 -31.94 3.71 9.59
CA ARG A 3 -30.95 2.83 8.97
C ARG A 3 -31.53 2.29 7.67
N ILE A 4 -30.77 2.43 6.59
CA ILE A 4 -31.09 1.84 5.29
C ILE A 4 -30.12 0.70 5.05
N SER A 5 -30.61 -0.45 4.59
CA SER A 5 -29.80 -1.57 4.13
C SER A 5 -30.07 -1.79 2.63
N ILE A 6 -29.00 -1.81 1.84
CA ILE A 6 -29.06 -2.07 0.41
C ILE A 6 -28.25 -3.32 0.13
N LYS A 7 -28.86 -4.30 -0.54
CA LYS A 7 -28.16 -5.47 -1.06
C LYS A 7 -27.96 -5.30 -2.56
N LEU A 8 -26.71 -5.46 -3.01
CA LEU A 8 -26.32 -5.43 -4.40
C LEU A 8 -25.66 -6.76 -4.75
N ASP A 9 -26.17 -7.45 -5.74
CA ASP A 9 -25.54 -8.63 -6.32
C ASP A 9 -24.96 -8.22 -7.68
N HIS A 10 -23.63 -8.31 -7.83
CA HIS A 10 -22.94 -7.91 -9.05
C HIS A 10 -21.80 -8.86 -9.40
N SER A 11 -21.37 -8.81 -10.62
CA SER A 11 -20.18 -9.51 -11.09
C SER A 11 -19.29 -8.55 -11.86
N VAL A 12 -17.98 -8.76 -11.77
CA VAL A 12 -17.00 -7.98 -12.50
C VAL A 12 -16.32 -8.90 -13.51
N THR A 13 -16.40 -8.53 -14.76
CA THR A 13 -15.78 -9.27 -15.87
C THR A 13 -14.87 -8.33 -16.64
N ARG A 14 -13.57 -8.63 -16.67
CA ARG A 14 -12.55 -7.80 -17.31
C ARG A 14 -12.56 -6.36 -16.78
N PRO A 15 -12.30 -6.15 -15.49
CA PRO A 15 -12.23 -4.81 -14.91
C PRO A 15 -11.18 -4.00 -15.68
N VAL A 16 -11.44 -2.70 -15.84
CA VAL A 16 -10.50 -1.79 -16.51
C VAL A 16 -9.38 -1.36 -15.54
N ALA A 17 -9.67 -1.33 -14.24
CA ALA A 17 -8.76 -0.96 -13.17
C ALA A 17 -9.29 -1.50 -11.82
N GLY A 18 -8.57 -1.24 -10.75
CA GLY A 18 -9.00 -1.46 -9.36
C GLY A 18 -8.78 -2.87 -8.82
N ILE A 19 -8.94 -3.92 -9.63
CA ILE A 19 -8.64 -5.31 -9.27
C ILE A 19 -7.89 -6.02 -10.39
N TYR A 20 -6.83 -6.71 -10.03
CA TYR A 20 -5.85 -7.28 -10.95
C TYR A 20 -5.65 -8.77 -10.69
N PHE A 21 -5.39 -9.52 -11.75
CA PHE A 21 -5.24 -10.97 -11.72
C PHE A 21 -3.98 -11.37 -12.44
N THR A 22 -3.08 -12.07 -11.76
CA THR A 22 -1.91 -12.68 -12.37
C THR A 22 -2.05 -14.20 -12.39
N LYS A 23 -1.51 -14.84 -13.39
CA LYS A 23 -1.44 -16.30 -13.51
C LYS A 23 -0.36 -16.72 -14.49
N PRO A 24 0.16 -17.95 -14.41
CA PRO A 24 1.02 -18.50 -15.44
C PRO A 24 0.42 -18.39 -16.83
N ASP A 25 1.24 -18.08 -17.81
CA ASP A 25 0.92 -18.12 -19.25
C ASP A 25 2.08 -18.74 -20.04
N ASN A 26 1.95 -18.80 -21.36
CA ASN A 26 2.98 -19.42 -22.23
C ASN A 26 4.32 -18.69 -22.25
N HIS A 27 4.38 -17.43 -21.84
CA HIS A 27 5.59 -16.61 -21.80
C HIS A 27 6.16 -16.51 -20.39
N HIS A 28 5.32 -16.72 -19.36
CA HIS A 28 5.65 -16.57 -17.95
C HIS A 28 5.11 -17.76 -17.16
N ILE A 29 5.72 -18.91 -17.34
CA ILE A 29 5.29 -20.20 -16.76
C ILE A 29 5.40 -20.23 -15.24
N ASP A 30 6.32 -19.44 -14.68
CA ASP A 30 6.59 -19.36 -13.24
C ASP A 30 5.80 -18.25 -12.54
N ARG A 31 4.93 -17.53 -13.28
CA ARG A 31 4.11 -16.46 -12.71
C ARG A 31 3.16 -17.02 -11.65
N PHE A 32 3.07 -16.34 -10.51
CA PHE A 32 2.18 -16.74 -9.43
C PHE A 32 0.71 -16.42 -9.76
N LYS A 33 -0.18 -17.30 -9.31
CA LYS A 33 -1.61 -16.98 -9.28
C LYS A 33 -1.89 -16.05 -8.12
N THR A 34 -2.21 -14.81 -8.44
CA THR A 34 -2.47 -13.79 -7.43
C THR A 34 -3.63 -12.92 -7.87
N VAL A 35 -4.38 -12.43 -6.91
CA VAL A 35 -5.35 -11.35 -7.06
C VAL A 35 -4.95 -10.26 -6.10
N TRP A 36 -4.94 -9.01 -6.55
CA TRP A 36 -4.72 -7.85 -5.70
C TRP A 36 -5.52 -6.66 -6.18
N THR A 37 -5.77 -5.71 -5.29
CA THR A 37 -6.52 -4.49 -5.58
C THR A 37 -5.65 -3.26 -5.43
N GLN A 38 -5.92 -2.25 -6.28
CA GLN A 38 -5.40 -0.90 -6.19
C GLN A 38 -6.55 0.07 -6.40
N GLY A 39 -6.92 0.81 -5.36
CA GLY A 39 -8.09 1.67 -5.36
C GLY A 39 -7.81 3.16 -5.58
N GLN A 40 -6.56 3.59 -5.45
CA GLN A 40 -6.16 4.98 -5.69
C GLN A 40 -6.12 5.23 -7.20
N ASP A 41 -6.66 6.35 -7.68
CA ASP A 41 -7.32 7.39 -6.86
C ASP A 41 -8.80 7.08 -6.56
N GLU A 42 -9.58 6.69 -7.55
CA GLU A 42 -11.00 6.40 -7.53
C GLU A 42 -11.32 5.12 -8.31
N ASP A 43 -10.43 4.13 -8.25
CA ASP A 43 -10.52 2.87 -8.99
C ASP A 43 -11.28 1.78 -8.25
N SER A 44 -11.64 2.01 -6.98
CA SER A 44 -12.47 1.07 -6.22
C SER A 44 -13.85 0.86 -6.85
N ARG A 45 -14.38 1.87 -7.54
CA ARG A 45 -15.65 1.82 -8.27
C ARG A 45 -15.70 0.77 -9.38
N TYR A 46 -14.56 0.35 -9.90
CA TYR A 46 -14.50 -0.61 -11.01
C TYR A 46 -14.68 -2.06 -10.56
N TYR A 47 -14.58 -2.34 -9.26
CA TYR A 47 -14.76 -3.72 -8.78
C TYR A 47 -15.80 -3.87 -7.68
N PHE A 48 -16.25 -2.78 -7.01
CA PHE A 48 -17.41 -2.85 -6.13
C PHE A 48 -18.14 -1.49 -6.05
N PRO A 49 -19.48 -1.49 -5.84
CA PRO A 49 -20.25 -0.27 -5.68
C PRO A 49 -19.86 0.47 -4.39
N CYS A 50 -19.39 1.72 -4.51
CA CYS A 50 -18.96 2.54 -3.38
C CYS A 50 -19.05 4.04 -3.66
N PHE A 51 -18.95 4.85 -2.61
CA PHE A 51 -18.68 6.28 -2.74
C PHE A 51 -17.16 6.47 -2.80
N ASP A 52 -16.63 6.54 -4.02
CA ASP A 52 -15.21 6.51 -4.30
C ASP A 52 -14.60 7.91 -4.31
N LYS A 53 -14.50 8.48 -3.11
CA LYS A 53 -13.89 9.79 -2.84
C LYS A 53 -13.10 9.71 -1.53
N PRO A 54 -11.98 10.41 -1.37
CA PRO A 54 -11.11 10.27 -0.22
C PRO A 54 -11.78 10.68 1.11
N ASN A 55 -12.74 11.57 1.10
CA ASN A 55 -13.46 12.02 2.29
C ASN A 55 -14.62 11.12 2.74
N PHE A 56 -15.01 10.12 1.94
CA PHE A 56 -16.03 9.15 2.35
C PHE A 56 -15.40 7.98 3.07
N LYS A 57 -15.39 8.07 4.40
CA LYS A 57 -14.86 7.01 5.26
C LYS A 57 -15.95 6.08 5.74
N GLN A 58 -15.69 4.78 5.67
CA GLN A 58 -16.61 3.72 6.06
C GLN A 58 -15.87 2.54 6.68
N THR A 59 -16.56 1.77 7.50
CA THR A 59 -16.08 0.49 7.98
C THR A 59 -16.31 -0.58 6.93
N THR A 60 -15.51 -1.63 6.92
CA THR A 60 -15.68 -2.74 5.98
C THR A 60 -15.68 -4.08 6.68
N GLU A 61 -16.38 -5.01 6.05
CA GLU A 61 -16.35 -6.42 6.40
C GLU A 61 -16.22 -7.22 5.11
N VAL A 62 -15.11 -7.94 4.97
CA VAL A 62 -14.75 -8.64 3.73
C VAL A 62 -14.77 -10.14 3.98
N ILE A 63 -15.61 -10.84 3.23
CA ILE A 63 -15.70 -12.29 3.25
C ILE A 63 -15.24 -12.83 1.90
N MET A 64 -14.20 -13.66 1.92
CA MET A 64 -13.61 -14.25 0.73
C MET A 64 -13.85 -15.76 0.70
N HIS A 65 -14.37 -16.24 -0.42
CA HIS A 65 -14.41 -17.66 -0.78
C HIS A 65 -13.41 -17.88 -1.91
N LEU A 66 -12.36 -18.60 -1.63
CA LEU A 66 -11.20 -18.75 -2.52
C LEU A 66 -11.02 -20.23 -2.90
N PRO A 67 -10.37 -20.51 -4.04
CA PRO A 67 -9.92 -21.85 -4.38
C PRO A 67 -9.08 -22.50 -3.27
N PRO A 68 -8.95 -23.84 -3.25
CA PRO A 68 -8.08 -24.52 -2.31
C PRO A 68 -6.65 -24.00 -2.33
N LYS A 69 -5.98 -23.97 -1.16
CA LYS A 69 -4.62 -23.52 -0.93
C LYS A 69 -4.38 -22.01 -1.07
N MET A 70 -5.31 -21.25 -1.63
CA MET A 70 -5.16 -19.79 -1.65
C MET A 70 -5.37 -19.20 -0.25
N PHE A 71 -4.45 -18.35 0.14
CA PHE A 71 -4.57 -17.45 1.28
C PHE A 71 -5.31 -16.19 0.85
N GLY A 72 -6.09 -15.59 1.75
CA GLY A 72 -6.76 -14.32 1.53
C GLY A 72 -6.40 -13.32 2.61
N LEU A 73 -6.13 -12.07 2.22
CA LEU A 73 -5.80 -10.96 3.12
C LEU A 73 -6.69 -9.76 2.80
N SER A 74 -7.11 -9.04 3.84
CA SER A 74 -7.80 -7.76 3.73
C SER A 74 -7.58 -6.91 4.98
N ASN A 75 -8.09 -5.68 4.96
CA ASN A 75 -7.96 -4.69 6.03
C ASN A 75 -8.58 -5.18 7.36
N GLY A 76 -8.00 -4.75 8.45
CA GLY A 76 -8.50 -5.00 9.79
C GLY A 76 -8.14 -6.38 10.35
N ARG A 77 -8.92 -6.85 11.31
CA ARG A 77 -8.63 -8.11 11.99
C ARG A 77 -9.26 -9.31 11.28
N LEU A 78 -8.54 -10.42 11.28
CA LEU A 78 -9.06 -11.71 10.86
C LEU A 78 -10.09 -12.21 11.89
N VAL A 79 -11.35 -12.30 11.48
CA VAL A 79 -12.47 -12.78 12.32
C VAL A 79 -12.57 -14.30 12.27
N LYS A 80 -12.44 -14.86 11.06
CA LYS A 80 -12.58 -16.29 10.84
C LYS A 80 -11.76 -16.76 9.64
N LYS A 81 -11.12 -17.91 9.80
CA LYS A 81 -10.40 -18.63 8.74
C LYS A 81 -10.84 -20.08 8.74
N LYS A 82 -11.10 -20.62 7.55
CA LYS A 82 -11.37 -22.05 7.36
C LYS A 82 -10.68 -22.52 6.08
N LEU A 83 -9.87 -23.55 6.19
CA LEU A 83 -9.19 -24.18 5.06
C LEU A 83 -9.74 -25.59 4.87
N SER A 84 -10.03 -25.94 3.63
CA SER A 84 -10.53 -27.27 3.26
C SER A 84 -10.00 -27.70 1.89
N GLN A 85 -10.21 -28.95 1.54
CA GLN A 85 -9.87 -29.47 0.21
C GLN A 85 -10.74 -28.85 -0.91
N SER A 86 -11.94 -28.36 -0.58
CA SER A 86 -12.87 -27.74 -1.54
C SER A 86 -12.70 -26.23 -1.68
N GLY A 87 -11.94 -25.58 -0.80
CA GLY A 87 -11.71 -24.13 -0.84
C GLY A 87 -11.26 -23.54 0.48
N SER A 88 -10.91 -22.29 0.44
CA SER A 88 -10.49 -21.49 1.57
C SER A 88 -11.50 -20.38 1.86
N PHE A 89 -11.75 -20.10 3.13
CA PHE A 89 -12.66 -19.08 3.61
C PHE A 89 -11.88 -18.11 4.52
N PHE A 90 -12.00 -16.82 4.27
CA PHE A 90 -11.45 -15.78 5.12
C PHE A 90 -12.51 -14.71 5.36
N HIS A 91 -12.57 -14.24 6.61
CA HIS A 91 -13.46 -13.16 7.03
C HIS A 91 -12.65 -12.13 7.80
N TYR A 92 -12.54 -10.94 7.25
CA TYR A 92 -11.88 -9.79 7.84
C TYR A 92 -12.89 -8.72 8.20
N LYS A 93 -12.59 -7.97 9.26
CA LYS A 93 -13.42 -6.85 9.69
C LYS A 93 -12.54 -5.67 10.09
N MET A 94 -12.81 -4.52 9.48
CA MET A 94 -12.24 -3.23 9.83
C MET A 94 -13.32 -2.38 10.50
N GLU A 95 -13.15 -2.13 11.79
CA GLU A 95 -14.15 -1.44 12.62
C GLU A 95 -13.93 0.07 12.67
N LEU A 96 -12.79 0.57 12.20
CA LEU A 96 -12.50 1.98 12.07
C LEU A 96 -12.85 2.46 10.67
N PRO A 97 -13.51 3.62 10.53
CA PRO A 97 -13.81 4.18 9.22
C PRO A 97 -12.54 4.60 8.48
N TYR A 98 -12.45 4.25 7.21
CA TYR A 98 -11.37 4.61 6.31
C TYR A 98 -11.88 4.83 4.87
N SER A 99 -11.10 5.51 4.06
CA SER A 99 -11.45 5.84 2.67
C SER A 99 -11.44 4.59 1.79
N THR A 100 -12.35 4.51 0.84
CA THR A 100 -12.57 3.33 -0.02
C THR A 100 -11.33 2.93 -0.81
N TYR A 101 -10.56 3.90 -1.31
CA TYR A 101 -9.35 3.65 -2.09
C TYR A 101 -8.28 2.85 -1.31
N LEU A 102 -8.35 2.87 0.02
CA LEU A 102 -7.45 2.16 0.92
C LEU A 102 -7.86 0.69 1.18
N LEU A 103 -8.96 0.22 0.57
CA LEU A 103 -9.36 -1.18 0.67
C LEU A 103 -8.33 -2.06 -0.03
N SER A 104 -7.84 -3.07 0.69
CA SER A 104 -6.98 -4.12 0.14
C SER A 104 -7.69 -5.45 0.14
N ILE A 105 -7.71 -6.12 -0.99
CA ILE A 105 -8.08 -7.53 -1.14
C ILE A 105 -6.95 -8.21 -1.89
N VAL A 106 -6.27 -9.13 -1.23
CA VAL A 106 -5.21 -9.91 -1.85
C VAL A 106 -5.49 -11.40 -1.65
N ALA A 107 -5.32 -12.18 -2.71
CA ALA A 107 -5.41 -13.63 -2.64
C ALA A 107 -4.29 -14.29 -3.45
N GLY A 108 -3.70 -15.37 -2.90
CA GLY A 108 -2.61 -16.08 -3.56
C GLY A 108 -1.97 -17.12 -2.64
N GLU A 109 -0.81 -17.62 -3.04
CA GLU A 109 -0.01 -18.53 -2.20
C GLU A 109 1.17 -17.77 -1.59
N PHE A 110 1.04 -17.37 -0.32
CA PHE A 110 2.01 -16.57 0.41
C PHE A 110 2.55 -17.30 1.63
N SER A 111 3.76 -16.94 2.03
CA SER A 111 4.37 -17.25 3.30
C SER A 111 4.23 -16.05 4.23
N GLU A 112 3.89 -16.32 5.50
CA GLU A 112 3.72 -15.31 6.55
C GLU A 112 4.94 -15.24 7.44
N HIS A 113 5.36 -14.05 7.78
CA HIS A 113 6.24 -13.76 8.91
C HIS A 113 5.58 -12.75 9.83
N GLN A 114 5.88 -12.82 11.14
CA GLN A 114 5.38 -11.88 12.12
C GLN A 114 6.36 -11.65 13.26
N GLU A 115 6.34 -10.44 13.78
CA GLU A 115 7.04 -10.05 15.01
C GLU A 115 6.19 -9.10 15.84
N ILE A 116 6.47 -8.98 17.13
CA ILE A 116 5.79 -8.01 17.99
C ILE A 116 6.77 -6.91 18.38
N VAL A 117 6.49 -5.68 17.98
CA VAL A 117 7.29 -4.51 18.28
C VAL A 117 6.45 -3.52 19.07
N LYS A 118 6.81 -3.29 20.34
CA LYS A 118 6.08 -2.34 21.24
C LYS A 118 4.56 -2.57 21.29
N GLY A 119 4.12 -3.83 21.22
CA GLY A 119 2.70 -4.20 21.26
C GLY A 119 1.96 -4.11 19.91
N VAL A 120 2.64 -3.73 18.84
CA VAL A 120 2.14 -3.82 17.46
C VAL A 120 2.59 -5.15 16.87
N ASN A 121 1.66 -5.92 16.32
CA ASN A 121 1.98 -7.13 15.56
C ASN A 121 2.33 -6.72 14.12
N VAL A 122 3.62 -6.69 13.82
CA VAL A 122 4.14 -6.40 12.48
C VAL A 122 4.18 -7.69 11.70
N LYS A 123 3.52 -7.71 10.55
CA LYS A 123 3.46 -8.87 9.66
C LYS A 123 3.94 -8.51 8.27
N TRP A 124 4.49 -9.49 7.58
CA TRP A 124 4.68 -9.39 6.16
C TRP A 124 4.41 -10.73 5.45
N TYR A 125 3.97 -10.61 4.21
CA TYR A 125 3.64 -11.72 3.34
C TYR A 125 4.41 -11.59 2.03
N VAL A 126 5.03 -12.68 1.62
CA VAL A 126 5.72 -12.79 0.32
C VAL A 126 5.33 -14.09 -0.36
N GLN A 127 5.55 -14.17 -1.64
CA GLN A 127 5.38 -15.43 -2.38
C GLN A 127 6.23 -16.53 -1.75
N LYS A 128 5.67 -17.73 -1.72
CA LYS A 128 6.40 -18.90 -1.20
C LYS A 128 7.72 -19.10 -1.92
N GLY A 129 8.78 -19.33 -1.16
CA GLY A 129 10.15 -19.45 -1.65
C GLY A 129 10.96 -18.15 -1.63
N ARG A 130 10.30 -16.99 -1.37
CA ARG A 130 10.96 -15.67 -1.27
C ARG A 130 11.07 -15.15 0.18
N GLU A 131 10.98 -16.03 1.19
CA GLU A 131 10.95 -15.65 2.62
C GLU A 131 12.25 -14.94 3.07
N ARG A 132 13.40 -15.31 2.47
CA ARG A 132 14.68 -14.68 2.76
C ARG A 132 14.73 -13.25 2.23
N GLU A 133 14.27 -13.05 1.01
CA GLU A 133 14.17 -11.74 0.39
C GLU A 133 13.17 -10.85 1.15
N GLY A 134 12.02 -11.39 1.55
CA GLY A 134 11.06 -10.68 2.40
C GLY A 134 11.64 -10.24 3.72
N ARG A 135 12.51 -11.05 4.33
CA ARG A 135 13.24 -10.66 5.54
C ARG A 135 14.19 -9.50 5.27
N ASN A 136 14.94 -9.54 4.17
CA ASN A 136 15.84 -8.46 3.78
C ASN A 136 15.06 -7.15 3.59
N ALA A 137 13.92 -7.19 2.90
CA ALA A 137 13.09 -6.04 2.61
C ALA A 137 12.40 -5.43 3.84
N PHE A 138 11.87 -6.27 4.75
CA PHE A 138 10.91 -5.82 5.77
C PHE A 138 11.40 -5.89 7.21
N LYS A 139 12.66 -6.27 7.46
CA LYS A 139 13.24 -6.44 8.80
C LYS A 139 13.20 -5.20 9.68
N ASP A 140 13.19 -4.01 9.10
CA ASP A 140 13.24 -2.75 9.83
C ASP A 140 11.86 -2.08 10.01
N THR A 141 10.78 -2.69 9.53
CA THR A 141 9.42 -2.15 9.61
C THR A 141 9.02 -1.74 11.02
N GLY A 142 9.30 -2.57 12.01
CA GLY A 142 8.99 -2.25 13.40
C GLY A 142 9.75 -1.04 13.94
N LYS A 143 11.00 -0.83 13.50
CA LYS A 143 11.81 0.35 13.84
C LYS A 143 11.25 1.61 13.20
N ILE A 144 10.83 1.53 11.92
CA ILE A 144 10.21 2.62 11.17
C ILE A 144 8.96 3.11 11.89
N ILE A 145 8.04 2.19 12.22
CA ILE A 145 6.80 2.51 12.94
C ILE A 145 7.09 3.15 14.29
N GLN A 146 8.09 2.65 15.01
CA GLN A 146 8.48 3.21 16.30
C GLN A 146 9.10 4.60 16.15
N PHE A 147 9.96 4.80 15.16
CA PHE A 147 10.55 6.08 14.87
C PHE A 147 9.47 7.14 14.59
N PHE A 148 8.53 6.87 13.70
CA PHE A 148 7.44 7.80 13.38
C PHE A 148 6.53 8.07 14.58
N SER A 149 6.21 7.04 15.36
CA SER A 149 5.44 7.19 16.60
C SER A 149 6.11 8.18 17.57
N ASN A 150 7.43 8.08 17.73
CA ASN A 150 8.19 8.95 18.61
C ASN A 150 8.36 10.34 18.00
N TYR A 151 8.66 10.44 16.71
CA TYR A 151 8.90 11.70 16.02
C TYR A 151 7.67 12.59 15.98
N THR A 152 6.49 12.01 15.69
CA THR A 152 5.22 12.74 15.65
C THR A 152 4.63 13.00 17.02
N GLY A 153 5.08 12.29 18.06
CA GLY A 153 4.45 12.28 19.38
C GLY A 153 3.10 11.55 19.41
N PHE A 154 2.69 10.95 18.31
CA PHE A 154 1.44 10.19 18.19
C PHE A 154 1.73 8.72 17.91
N GLN A 155 1.47 7.87 18.90
CA GLN A 155 1.77 6.45 18.80
C GLN A 155 0.95 5.78 17.68
N TYR A 156 1.55 4.81 16.99
CA TYR A 156 0.83 3.99 16.02
C TYR A 156 -0.44 3.40 16.68
N PRO A 157 -1.63 3.71 16.18
CA PRO A 157 -2.85 3.48 16.96
C PRO A 157 -3.45 2.09 16.78
N TYR A 158 -2.93 1.29 15.84
CA TYR A 158 -3.50 0.00 15.51
C TYR A 158 -2.74 -1.15 16.14
N LYS A 159 -3.39 -2.30 16.31
CA LYS A 159 -2.78 -3.49 16.93
C LYS A 159 -1.89 -4.29 15.99
N HIS A 160 -1.97 -4.04 14.70
CA HIS A 160 -1.16 -4.71 13.68
C HIS A 160 -0.82 -3.75 12.55
N TYR A 161 0.32 -3.99 11.95
CA TYR A 161 0.75 -3.41 10.68
C TYR A 161 1.15 -4.57 9.78
N THR A 162 0.53 -4.67 8.62
CA THR A 162 0.75 -5.77 7.68
C THR A 162 1.28 -5.23 6.38
N GLN A 163 2.20 -5.94 5.74
CA GLN A 163 2.69 -5.67 4.40
C GLN A 163 2.54 -6.92 3.54
N ILE A 164 2.27 -6.75 2.26
CA ILE A 164 2.24 -7.85 1.32
C ILE A 164 2.90 -7.46 0.01
N ALA A 165 3.92 -8.22 -0.41
CA ALA A 165 4.56 -8.03 -1.71
C ALA A 165 3.81 -8.84 -2.77
N VAL A 166 3.34 -8.16 -3.80
CA VAL A 166 2.60 -8.78 -4.90
C VAL A 166 3.30 -8.58 -6.24
N PRO A 167 3.18 -9.55 -7.17
CA PRO A 167 3.81 -9.44 -8.48
C PRO A 167 3.11 -8.39 -9.35
N GLU A 168 3.89 -7.76 -10.22
CA GLU A 168 3.40 -6.81 -11.23
C GLU A 168 2.72 -5.58 -10.64
N PHE A 169 3.05 -5.21 -9.40
CA PHE A 169 2.55 -4.01 -8.77
C PHE A 169 3.36 -2.80 -9.23
N VAL A 170 2.84 -2.09 -10.22
CA VAL A 170 3.56 -1.01 -10.93
C VAL A 170 3.70 0.28 -10.12
N PHE A 171 2.93 0.43 -9.05
CA PHE A 171 2.88 1.65 -8.22
C PHE A 171 3.97 1.72 -7.15
N GLY A 172 4.86 0.73 -7.06
CA GLY A 172 5.87 0.66 -6.00
C GLY A 172 5.29 0.21 -4.67
N GLY A 173 4.52 1.05 -4.02
CA GLY A 173 3.78 0.79 -2.78
C GLY A 173 2.36 1.34 -2.82
N MET A 174 1.59 0.98 -1.80
CA MET A 174 0.25 1.52 -1.54
C MET A 174 -0.05 1.42 -0.05
N GLU A 175 -0.48 2.50 0.51
CA GLU A 175 -0.75 2.69 1.93
C GLU A 175 -2.06 2.08 2.42
N ASN A 176 -2.55 1.02 1.81
CA ASN A 176 -3.82 0.40 2.19
C ASN A 176 -3.95 0.26 3.71
N PHE A 177 -5.11 0.62 4.24
CA PHE A 177 -5.33 0.80 5.67
C PHE A 177 -5.04 -0.48 6.48
N THR A 178 -3.99 -0.48 7.29
CA THR A 178 -3.45 -1.60 8.07
C THR A 178 -2.83 -2.77 7.28
N VAL A 179 -2.85 -2.72 5.95
CA VAL A 179 -2.32 -3.77 5.06
C VAL A 179 -1.70 -3.11 3.84
N THR A 180 -0.48 -2.60 3.96
CA THR A 180 0.21 -1.98 2.82
C THR A 180 0.55 -3.01 1.75
N THR A 181 0.31 -2.64 0.51
CA THR A 181 0.71 -3.44 -0.66
C THR A 181 2.05 -2.93 -1.17
N GLN A 182 2.96 -3.83 -1.48
CA GLN A 182 4.30 -3.51 -1.97
C GLN A 182 4.56 -4.25 -3.27
N THR A 183 5.37 -3.65 -4.14
CA THR A 183 5.89 -4.37 -5.31
C THR A 183 6.83 -5.50 -4.89
N ASP A 184 6.80 -6.62 -5.59
CA ASP A 184 7.76 -7.70 -5.36
C ASP A 184 9.18 -7.38 -5.87
N LEU A 185 9.34 -6.27 -6.61
CA LEU A 185 10.64 -5.71 -6.98
C LEU A 185 11.40 -5.14 -5.77
N ALA A 186 10.70 -4.84 -4.66
CA ALA A 186 11.32 -4.45 -3.39
C ALA A 186 11.98 -5.62 -2.64
N LEU A 187 11.82 -6.85 -3.12
CA LEU A 187 12.38 -8.04 -2.49
C LEU A 187 13.80 -8.30 -3.01
N PHE A 188 14.80 -7.99 -2.21
CA PHE A 188 16.21 -8.17 -2.54
C PHE A 188 16.76 -9.50 -2.01
N ASP A 189 17.48 -10.22 -2.86
CA ASP A 189 18.31 -11.34 -2.41
C ASP A 189 19.47 -10.83 -1.53
N ASP A 190 20.23 -11.75 -0.92
CA ASP A 190 21.32 -11.37 -0.02
C ASP A 190 22.45 -10.61 -0.70
N ARG A 191 22.62 -10.78 -2.01
CA ARG A 191 23.65 -10.10 -2.76
C ARG A 191 23.21 -8.66 -3.05
N ALA A 192 22.01 -8.48 -3.57
CA ALA A 192 21.45 -7.16 -3.83
C ALA A 192 21.27 -6.35 -2.53
N ALA A 193 20.95 -7.02 -1.42
CA ALA A 193 20.84 -6.39 -0.10
C ALA A 193 22.17 -5.84 0.47
N LEU A 194 23.31 -6.07 -0.18
CA LEU A 194 24.60 -5.43 0.15
C LEU A 194 24.69 -4.01 -0.44
N ASP A 195 23.99 -3.76 -1.54
CA ASP A 195 24.05 -2.51 -2.27
C ASP A 195 22.86 -1.59 -2.01
N GLY A 196 21.74 -2.13 -1.51
CA GLY A 196 20.52 -1.37 -1.25
C GLY A 196 19.58 -2.03 -0.26
N ASP A 197 18.53 -1.31 0.09
CA ASP A 197 17.43 -1.78 0.93
C ASP A 197 16.09 -1.21 0.48
N SER A 198 15.00 -1.72 1.07
CA SER A 198 13.63 -1.25 0.79
C SER A 198 13.11 -0.28 1.85
N ASN A 199 13.98 0.22 2.73
CA ASN A 199 13.56 1.01 3.88
C ASN A 199 12.88 2.32 3.48
N GLY A 200 13.32 2.95 2.39
CA GLY A 200 12.67 4.14 1.84
C GLY A 200 11.20 3.87 1.50
N LEU A 201 10.94 2.87 0.67
CA LEU A 201 9.58 2.48 0.31
C LEU A 201 8.75 2.08 1.54
N VAL A 202 9.30 1.24 2.43
CA VAL A 202 8.60 0.83 3.65
C VAL A 202 8.30 2.03 4.57
N ALA A 203 9.22 2.98 4.65
CA ALA A 203 9.04 4.19 5.46
C ALA A 203 7.97 5.12 4.85
N HIS A 204 7.99 5.30 3.53
CA HIS A 204 6.97 6.06 2.81
C HIS A 204 5.56 5.51 3.10
N GLU A 205 5.35 4.21 2.85
CA GLU A 205 4.05 3.58 3.07
C GLU A 205 3.63 3.58 4.56
N ALA A 206 4.58 3.43 5.47
CA ALA A 206 4.29 3.50 6.90
C ALA A 206 3.89 4.93 7.34
N ALA A 207 4.50 5.98 6.78
CA ALA A 207 4.22 7.37 7.08
C ALA A 207 2.79 7.76 6.73
N HIS A 208 2.25 7.18 5.67
CA HIS A 208 0.85 7.36 5.29
C HIS A 208 -0.14 6.97 6.38
N THR A 209 0.26 6.15 7.37
CA THR A 209 -0.61 5.89 8.52
C THR A 209 -1.05 7.18 9.19
N TRP A 210 -0.15 8.15 9.32
CA TRP A 210 -0.43 9.47 9.89
C TRP A 210 -0.97 10.44 8.84
N PHE A 211 -0.37 10.45 7.65
CA PHE A 211 -0.65 11.39 6.56
C PHE A 211 -1.25 10.66 5.35
N GLY A 212 -2.58 10.62 5.27
CA GLY A 212 -3.34 9.88 4.28
C GLY A 212 -4.43 9.04 4.94
N ASN A 213 -4.08 8.19 5.89
CA ASN A 213 -4.99 7.24 6.52
C ASN A 213 -5.75 7.85 7.71
N ILE A 214 -5.04 8.37 8.73
CA ILE A 214 -5.66 9.02 9.89
C ILE A 214 -6.16 10.41 9.49
N VAL A 215 -5.25 11.25 8.99
CA VAL A 215 -5.55 12.57 8.44
C VAL A 215 -5.63 12.47 6.94
N THR A 216 -6.82 12.53 6.38
CA THR A 216 -7.06 12.34 4.94
C THR A 216 -7.50 13.64 4.29
N ALA A 217 -7.03 13.93 3.10
CA ALA A 217 -7.44 15.05 2.29
C ALA A 217 -8.94 15.01 1.98
N LYS A 218 -9.60 16.16 1.96
CA LYS A 218 -11.01 16.26 1.66
C LYS A 218 -11.32 15.90 0.20
N ASN A 219 -10.41 16.20 -0.68
CA ASN A 219 -10.46 15.88 -2.11
C ASN A 219 -9.02 15.77 -2.65
N TRP A 220 -8.88 15.24 -3.84
CA TRP A 220 -7.59 14.97 -4.47
C TRP A 220 -6.77 16.22 -4.82
N SER A 221 -7.38 17.40 -4.90
CA SER A 221 -6.64 18.68 -5.04
C SER A 221 -5.60 18.90 -3.95
N HIS A 222 -5.71 18.18 -2.85
CA HIS A 222 -4.83 18.23 -1.69
C HIS A 222 -4.04 16.92 -1.49
N ALA A 223 -3.81 16.14 -2.56
CA ALA A 223 -3.02 14.89 -2.50
C ALA A 223 -1.63 15.09 -1.88
N TRP A 224 -1.03 16.28 -2.03
CA TRP A 224 0.24 16.64 -1.41
C TRP A 224 0.27 16.46 0.13
N LEU A 225 -0.90 16.54 0.80
CA LEU A 225 -1.00 16.27 2.24
C LEU A 225 -0.74 14.78 2.59
N HIS A 226 -0.86 13.91 1.62
CA HIS A 226 -0.48 12.52 1.76
C HIS A 226 0.97 12.34 1.31
N GLU A 227 1.26 12.59 0.07
CA GLU A 227 2.48 12.21 -0.62
C GLU A 227 3.71 13.02 -0.17
N SER A 228 3.59 14.35 -0.11
CA SER A 228 4.74 15.17 0.30
C SER A 228 5.17 14.91 1.74
N PHE A 229 4.21 14.64 2.64
CA PHE A 229 4.55 14.24 4.00
C PHE A 229 5.17 12.85 4.05
N ALA A 230 4.63 11.88 3.31
CA ALA A 230 5.19 10.53 3.28
C ALA A 230 6.63 10.53 2.75
N THR A 231 6.90 11.24 1.65
CA THR A 231 8.25 11.41 1.09
C THR A 231 9.20 12.10 2.06
N TYR A 232 8.76 13.16 2.74
CA TYR A 232 9.62 13.81 3.71
C TYR A 232 9.91 12.94 4.93
N PHE A 233 8.94 12.17 5.39
CA PHE A 233 9.10 11.24 6.51
C PHE A 233 10.01 10.06 6.17
N ASP A 234 9.98 9.57 4.92
CA ASP A 234 10.95 8.63 4.41
C ASP A 234 12.38 9.19 4.51
N ALA A 235 12.58 10.43 4.04
CA ALA A 235 13.88 11.10 4.19
C ALA A 235 14.30 11.30 5.66
N LEU A 236 13.36 11.59 6.56
CA LEU A 236 13.63 11.65 8.01
C LEU A 236 14.07 10.30 8.58
N TYR A 237 13.48 9.20 8.11
CA TYR A 237 13.94 7.87 8.51
C TYR A 237 15.32 7.54 7.92
N THR A 238 15.61 7.97 6.71
CA THR A 238 16.96 7.87 6.14
C THR A 238 17.98 8.58 7.02
N ARG A 239 17.65 9.79 7.55
CA ARG A 239 18.51 10.49 8.52
C ARG A 239 18.74 9.67 9.78
N GLU A 240 17.70 9.08 10.34
CA GLU A 240 17.79 8.23 11.54
C GLU A 240 18.63 6.97 11.32
N SER A 241 18.46 6.31 10.19
CA SER A 241 19.05 4.99 9.91
C SER A 241 20.43 5.05 9.25
N LYS A 242 20.69 6.07 8.42
CA LYS A 242 21.91 6.19 7.61
C LYS A 242 22.70 7.49 7.89
N GLY A 243 22.12 8.44 8.61
CA GLY A 243 22.77 9.66 9.03
C GLY A 243 22.50 10.88 8.14
N GLU A 244 23.04 12.02 8.58
CA GLU A 244 22.75 13.34 8.01
C GLU A 244 23.19 13.48 6.54
N ASN A 245 24.28 12.82 6.13
CA ASN A 245 24.78 12.95 4.76
C ASN A 245 23.83 12.27 3.76
N GLU A 246 23.34 11.07 4.08
CA GLU A 246 22.37 10.34 3.25
C GLU A 246 21.04 11.10 3.18
N PHE A 247 20.60 11.69 4.30
CA PHE A 247 19.42 12.55 4.32
C PHE A 247 19.57 13.74 3.35
N ARG A 248 20.70 14.44 3.40
CA ARG A 248 20.95 15.59 2.51
C ARG A 248 21.05 15.17 1.05
N TYR A 249 21.64 14.01 0.80
CA TYR A 249 21.71 13.46 -0.54
C TYR A 249 20.32 13.13 -1.09
N GLN A 250 19.48 12.47 -0.31
CA GLN A 250 18.09 12.18 -0.70
C GLN A 250 17.29 13.47 -0.95
N LEU A 251 17.45 14.49 -0.10
CA LEU A 251 16.79 15.79 -0.34
C LEU A 251 17.28 16.47 -1.63
N LEU A 252 18.56 16.31 -1.98
CA LEU A 252 19.09 16.81 -3.24
C LEU A 252 18.46 16.09 -4.43
N GLU A 253 18.39 14.76 -4.40
CA GLU A 253 17.73 13.97 -5.45
C GLU A 253 16.26 14.35 -5.63
N ASN A 254 15.54 14.53 -4.52
CA ASN A 254 14.14 15.00 -4.56
C ASN A 254 14.03 16.39 -5.19
N ALA A 255 14.95 17.30 -4.86
CA ALA A 255 14.97 18.65 -5.42
C ALA A 255 15.30 18.62 -6.93
N GLU A 256 16.23 17.79 -7.36
CA GLU A 256 16.59 17.65 -8.78
C GLU A 256 15.41 17.08 -9.59
N THR A 257 14.68 16.11 -9.04
CA THR A 257 13.45 15.56 -9.63
C THR A 257 12.41 16.67 -9.78
N TYR A 258 12.15 17.42 -8.72
CA TYR A 258 11.23 18.57 -8.76
C TYR A 258 11.62 19.62 -9.79
N PHE A 259 12.89 20.03 -9.85
CA PHE A 259 13.35 21.03 -10.82
C PHE A 259 13.25 20.55 -12.26
N SER A 260 13.49 19.25 -12.50
CA SER A 260 13.29 18.65 -13.80
C SER A 260 11.84 18.72 -14.25
N GLU A 261 10.90 18.41 -13.39
CA GLU A 261 9.47 18.54 -13.64
C GLU A 261 9.07 20.02 -13.85
N ASP A 262 9.42 20.89 -12.91
CA ASP A 262 9.07 22.33 -12.94
C ASP A 262 9.56 23.03 -14.21
N SER A 263 10.66 22.56 -14.80
CA SER A 263 11.18 23.07 -16.08
C SER A 263 10.28 22.72 -17.26
N SER A 264 9.54 21.62 -17.19
CA SER A 264 8.69 21.09 -18.26
C SER A 264 7.23 21.45 -18.05
N TYR A 265 6.76 21.35 -16.82
CA TYR A 265 5.39 21.64 -16.46
C TYR A 265 5.30 22.22 -15.05
N ARG A 266 4.99 23.51 -14.96
CA ARG A 266 4.81 24.20 -13.69
C ARG A 266 3.34 24.26 -13.30
N ARG A 267 3.02 23.72 -12.15
CA ARG A 267 1.66 23.76 -11.59
C ARG A 267 1.67 24.18 -10.11
N PRO A 268 0.57 24.76 -9.60
CA PRO A 268 0.45 25.00 -8.17
C PRO A 268 0.30 23.67 -7.42
N ILE A 269 0.81 23.60 -6.18
CA ILE A 269 0.66 22.42 -5.30
C ILE A 269 -0.80 22.02 -5.10
N VAL A 270 -1.69 23.03 -5.00
CA VAL A 270 -3.14 22.81 -4.91
C VAL A 270 -3.77 23.26 -6.21
N THR A 271 -4.42 22.35 -6.91
CA THR A 271 -5.14 22.67 -8.14
C THR A 271 -6.44 21.89 -8.23
N ASN A 272 -7.47 22.55 -8.75
CA ASN A 272 -8.75 21.93 -9.14
C ASN A 272 -8.86 21.77 -10.66
N LEU A 273 -7.79 22.06 -11.39
CA LEU A 273 -7.76 22.00 -12.86
C LEU A 273 -7.28 20.60 -13.30
N TYR A 274 -8.11 19.59 -13.06
CA TYR A 274 -7.93 18.23 -13.54
C TYR A 274 -9.28 17.64 -13.99
N LYS A 275 -9.25 16.70 -14.90
CA LYS A 275 -10.45 15.96 -15.36
C LYS A 275 -10.68 14.74 -14.50
N GLU A 276 -9.65 13.95 -14.34
CA GLU A 276 -9.61 12.77 -13.47
C GLU A 276 -8.54 12.98 -12.40
N PRO A 277 -8.71 12.43 -11.19
CA PRO A 277 -7.72 12.60 -10.13
C PRO A 277 -6.31 12.13 -10.50
N ILE A 278 -6.18 11.14 -11.36
CA ILE A 278 -4.90 10.64 -11.87
C ILE A 278 -4.09 11.74 -12.56
N ASP A 279 -4.72 12.74 -13.18
CA ASP A 279 -4.03 13.87 -13.80
C ASP A 279 -3.17 14.66 -12.80
N LEU A 280 -3.45 14.54 -11.49
CA LEU A 280 -2.66 15.16 -10.43
C LEU A 280 -1.33 14.42 -10.20
N PHE A 281 -1.27 13.17 -10.60
CA PHE A 281 -0.12 12.30 -10.48
C PHE A 281 0.61 12.10 -11.81
N ASP A 282 -0.08 12.26 -12.96
CA ASP A 282 0.47 12.05 -14.31
C ASP A 282 1.66 12.96 -14.68
N ALA A 283 1.71 14.17 -14.12
CA ALA A 283 2.85 15.06 -14.35
C ALA A 283 4.15 14.47 -13.78
N LEU A 284 4.02 13.49 -12.95
CA LEU A 284 5.00 12.85 -12.13
C LEU A 284 5.35 11.44 -12.65
N ASP A 285 4.44 10.82 -13.41
CA ASP A 285 4.59 9.48 -13.98
C ASP A 285 5.47 9.43 -15.24
N HIS A 286 5.94 10.56 -15.75
CA HIS A 286 6.86 10.59 -16.89
C HIS A 286 8.31 10.20 -16.52
N PHE A 287 8.58 9.90 -15.26
CA PHE A 287 9.85 9.34 -14.81
C PHE A 287 9.70 7.88 -14.39
N PRO A 288 10.48 6.97 -14.98
CA PRO A 288 10.43 5.53 -14.67
C PRO A 288 11.08 5.18 -13.33
N SER A 289 11.16 6.08 -12.40
CA SER A 289 11.65 5.84 -11.04
C SER A 289 10.47 5.94 -10.09
N PHE A 290 9.80 4.79 -9.88
CA PHE A 290 9.06 4.42 -8.69
C PHE A 290 8.62 5.60 -7.80
N GLY A 291 7.32 5.94 -7.85
CA GLY A 291 6.62 6.90 -7.04
C GLY A 291 7.24 7.37 -5.73
N PHE A 292 8.29 8.14 -5.80
CA PHE A 292 8.85 8.87 -4.68
C PHE A 292 8.36 10.30 -4.77
N TRP A 293 7.31 10.56 -4.05
CA TRP A 293 6.75 11.91 -3.82
C TRP A 293 6.83 12.26 -2.37
#